data_9335a75473e4dc8a44a85a829c306b82
#
_entry.id   9335a75473e4dc8a44a85a829c306b82
#
_cell.length_a   1.000
_cell.length_b   1.000
_cell.length_c   1.000
_cell.angle_alpha   90.00
_cell.angle_beta   90.00
_cell.angle_gamma   90.00
#
_symmetry.space_group_name_H-M   'P 1'
#
loop_
_entity.id
_entity.type
_entity.pdbx_description
1 polymer ?
#
loop_
_entity_poly.entity_id
_entity_poly.type
_entity_poly.pdbx_seq_one_letter_code
_entity_poly.pdbx_strand_id
1 'polypeptide(L)'
;MNRLKTARGHLDAVIRMVEDDTYCPDLMKQLSAVQGSLERASRIVLQNHLETCVAAAMVAGRTDQIVEELMEALRYDRSVTGPGPELAVTAGEA
;
A
#
# COMPACT_ATOMS: atom_id res chain seq x y z
N MET A 1 -6.89 -1.04 -11.73
CA MET A 1 -5.72 -0.33 -12.26
C MET A 1 -5.86 1.17 -12.29
N ASN A 2 -7.08 1.69 -12.26
CA ASN A 2 -7.27 3.15 -12.27
C ASN A 2 -6.61 3.85 -11.08
N ARG A 3 -6.63 3.23 -9.92
CA ARG A 3 -6.00 3.82 -8.72
C ARG A 3 -4.49 3.97 -8.87
N LEU A 4 -3.83 3.00 -9.50
CA LEU A 4 -2.39 3.10 -9.75
C LEU A 4 -2.08 4.18 -10.79
N LYS A 5 -2.90 4.30 -11.81
CA LYS A 5 -2.75 5.35 -12.82
C LYS A 5 -2.99 6.73 -12.22
N THR A 6 -3.98 6.85 -11.34
CA THR A 6 -4.25 8.10 -10.63
C THR A 6 -3.08 8.46 -9.72
N ALA A 7 -2.52 7.50 -9.01
CA ALA A 7 -1.35 7.73 -8.16
C ALA A 7 -0.15 8.15 -9.01
N ARG A 8 0.03 7.56 -10.19
CA ARG A 8 1.10 7.94 -11.11
C ARG A 8 0.98 9.41 -11.52
N GLY A 9 -0.23 9.84 -11.90
CA GLY A 9 -0.46 11.24 -12.26
C GLY A 9 -0.22 12.18 -11.10
N HIS A 10 -0.62 11.78 -9.89
CA HIS A 10 -0.38 12.56 -8.69
C HIS A 10 1.12 12.66 -8.40
N LEU A 11 1.86 11.55 -8.57
CA LEU A 11 3.31 11.55 -8.39
C LEU A 11 3.99 12.49 -9.40
N ASP A 12 3.54 12.50 -10.65
CA ASP A 12 4.05 13.45 -11.65
C ASP A 12 3.86 14.89 -11.20
N ALA A 13 2.71 15.21 -10.61
CA ALA A 13 2.45 16.53 -10.07
C ALA A 13 3.40 16.88 -8.91
N VAL A 14 3.69 15.90 -8.04
CA VAL A 14 4.64 16.07 -6.94
C VAL A 14 6.04 16.34 -7.47
N ILE A 15 6.45 15.65 -8.53
CA ILE A 15 7.74 15.89 -9.17
C ILE A 15 7.84 17.34 -9.64
N ARG A 16 6.81 17.85 -10.28
CA ARG A 16 6.78 19.26 -10.71
C ARG A 16 6.86 20.22 -9.53
N MET A 17 6.20 19.88 -8.41
CA MET A 17 6.28 20.69 -7.19
C MET A 17 7.70 20.75 -6.65
N VAL A 18 8.42 19.64 -6.68
CA VAL A 18 9.84 19.60 -6.26
C VAL A 18 10.67 20.50 -7.17
N GLU A 19 10.44 20.40 -8.48
CA GLU A 19 11.17 21.21 -9.46
C GLU A 19 10.89 22.70 -9.32
N ASP A 20 9.69 23.06 -8.88
CA ASP A 20 9.26 24.45 -8.71
C ASP A 20 9.55 24.99 -7.30
N ASP A 21 10.31 24.27 -6.48
CA ASP A 21 10.66 24.68 -5.12
C ASP A 21 9.44 24.98 -4.25
N THR A 22 8.40 24.18 -4.37
CA THR A 22 7.18 24.34 -3.57
C THR A 22 7.50 24.28 -2.08
N TYR A 23 6.77 25.05 -1.30
CA TYR A 23 6.90 25.10 0.15
C TYR A 23 6.87 23.68 0.77
N CYS A 24 7.88 23.35 1.55
CA CYS A 24 8.10 22.00 2.04
C CYS A 24 6.90 21.33 2.73
N PRO A 25 6.18 22.00 3.67
CA PRO A 25 5.01 21.37 4.27
C PRO A 25 3.93 20.99 3.27
N ASP A 26 3.71 21.80 2.23
CA ASP A 26 2.74 21.48 1.18
C ASP A 26 3.21 20.28 0.36
N LEU A 27 4.50 20.21 0.07
CA LEU A 27 5.09 19.07 -0.62
C LEU A 27 4.91 17.79 0.18
N MET A 28 5.15 17.85 1.50
CA MET A 28 5.00 16.68 2.37
C MET A 28 3.56 16.19 2.43
N LYS A 29 2.58 17.12 2.40
CA LYS A 29 1.16 16.73 2.33
C LYS A 29 0.86 15.95 1.06
N GLN A 30 1.39 16.40 -0.06
CA GLN A 30 1.17 15.74 -1.35
C GLN A 30 1.85 14.38 -1.40
N LEU A 31 3.04 14.24 -0.86
CA LEU A 31 3.72 12.96 -0.76
C LEU A 31 2.93 11.98 0.10
N SER A 32 2.42 12.44 1.24
CA SER A 32 1.58 11.61 2.11
C SER A 32 0.34 11.11 1.37
N ALA A 33 -0.29 11.96 0.56
CA ALA A 33 -1.46 11.58 -0.22
C ALA A 33 -1.11 10.51 -1.27
N VAL A 34 0.04 10.63 -1.92
CA VAL A 34 0.50 9.60 -2.88
C VAL A 34 0.73 8.27 -2.16
N GLN A 35 1.40 8.29 -1.01
CA GLN A 35 1.64 7.09 -0.21
C GLN A 35 0.33 6.41 0.17
N GLY A 36 -0.67 7.18 0.62
CA GLY A 36 -1.99 6.64 0.94
C GLY A 36 -2.69 6.02 -0.25
N SER A 37 -2.55 6.62 -1.43
CA SER A 37 -3.13 6.07 -2.66
C SER A 37 -2.50 4.72 -3.02
N LEU A 38 -1.18 4.60 -2.89
CA LEU A 38 -0.47 3.36 -3.14
C LEU A 38 -0.86 2.28 -2.14
N GLU A 39 -1.01 2.64 -0.88
CA GLU A 39 -1.43 1.70 0.15
C GLU A 39 -2.83 1.15 -0.13
N ARG A 40 -3.77 2.01 -0.53
CA ARG A 40 -5.11 1.58 -0.90
C ARG A 40 -5.09 0.66 -2.12
N ALA A 41 -4.25 0.95 -3.11
CA ALA A 41 -4.09 0.10 -4.28
C ALA A 41 -3.56 -1.28 -3.87
N SER A 42 -2.59 -1.34 -2.97
CA SER A 42 -2.05 -2.60 -2.44
C SER A 42 -3.14 -3.45 -1.80
N ARG A 43 -4.02 -2.84 -1.01
CA ARG A 43 -5.13 -3.55 -0.38
C ARG A 43 -6.09 -4.13 -1.40
N ILE A 44 -6.39 -3.39 -2.45
CA ILE A 44 -7.29 -3.86 -3.51
C ILE A 44 -6.67 -5.03 -4.26
N VAL A 45 -5.39 -4.97 -4.57
CA VAL A 45 -4.67 -6.06 -5.21
C VAL A 45 -4.70 -7.31 -4.33
N LEU A 46 -4.42 -7.15 -3.04
CA LEU A 46 -4.46 -8.26 -2.09
C LEU A 46 -5.86 -8.85 -1.96
N GLN A 47 -6.88 -8.00 -1.83
CA GLN A 47 -8.26 -8.45 -1.74
C GLN A 47 -8.66 -9.27 -2.98
N ASN A 48 -8.33 -8.79 -4.15
CA ASN A 48 -8.61 -9.50 -5.40
C ASN A 48 -7.90 -10.85 -5.42
N HIS A 49 -6.67 -10.92 -4.95
CA HIS A 49 -5.91 -12.16 -4.86
C HIS A 49 -6.58 -13.16 -3.91
N LEU A 50 -7.07 -12.68 -2.76
CA LEU A 50 -7.79 -13.52 -1.80
C LEU A 50 -9.09 -14.07 -2.38
N GLU A 51 -9.84 -13.24 -3.09
CA GLU A 51 -11.14 -13.61 -3.64
C GLU A 51 -11.01 -14.55 -4.84
N THR A 52 -9.91 -14.53 -5.54
CA THR A 52 -9.72 -15.34 -6.76
C THR A 52 -8.73 -16.47 -6.54
N CYS A 53 -7.44 -16.15 -6.49
CA CYS A 53 -6.37 -17.16 -6.47
C CYS A 53 -6.35 -17.99 -5.19
N VAL A 54 -6.54 -17.34 -4.04
CA VAL A 54 -6.52 -18.03 -2.75
C VAL A 54 -7.73 -18.94 -2.61
N ALA A 55 -8.92 -18.42 -2.93
CA ALA A 55 -10.15 -19.21 -2.87
C ALA A 55 -10.07 -20.43 -3.78
N ALA A 56 -9.58 -20.26 -5.02
CA ALA A 56 -9.41 -21.35 -5.97
C ALA A 56 -8.40 -22.40 -5.47
N ALA A 57 -7.31 -21.95 -4.87
CA ALA A 57 -6.29 -22.87 -4.33
C ALA A 57 -6.82 -23.68 -3.15
N MET A 58 -7.64 -23.10 -2.30
CA MET A 58 -8.25 -23.80 -1.18
C MET A 58 -9.21 -24.88 -1.66
N VAL A 59 -10.03 -24.58 -2.66
CA VAL A 59 -10.93 -25.57 -3.26
C VAL A 59 -10.14 -26.72 -3.90
N ALA A 60 -9.00 -26.43 -4.51
CA ALA A 60 -8.15 -27.42 -5.15
C ALA A 60 -7.28 -28.22 -4.16
N GLY A 61 -7.34 -27.93 -2.86
CA GLY A 61 -6.56 -28.62 -1.85
C GLY A 61 -5.11 -28.20 -1.75
N ARG A 62 -4.75 -27.04 -2.31
CA ARG A 62 -3.39 -26.50 -2.25
C ARG A 62 -3.21 -25.52 -1.10
N THR A 63 -3.80 -25.85 0.06
CA THR A 63 -3.87 -24.93 1.19
C THR A 63 -2.49 -24.57 1.73
N ASP A 64 -1.59 -25.54 1.91
CA ASP A 64 -0.26 -25.26 2.45
C ASP A 64 0.54 -24.32 1.54
N GLN A 65 0.48 -24.58 0.25
CA GLN A 65 1.17 -23.77 -0.75
C GLN A 65 0.65 -22.33 -0.77
N ILE A 66 -0.67 -22.18 -0.71
CA ILE A 66 -1.25 -20.84 -0.80
C ILE A 66 -1.04 -20.04 0.48
N VAL A 67 -1.01 -20.71 1.64
CA VAL A 67 -0.70 -20.02 2.91
C VAL A 67 0.71 -19.48 2.87
N GLU A 68 1.67 -20.27 2.40
CA GLU A 68 3.06 -19.83 2.28
C GLU A 68 3.18 -18.63 1.33
N GLU A 69 2.52 -18.70 0.18
CA GLU A 69 2.50 -17.61 -0.79
C GLU A 69 1.86 -16.35 -0.21
N LEU A 70 0.75 -16.51 0.50
CA LEU A 70 0.05 -15.39 1.12
C LEU A 70 0.91 -14.73 2.19
N MET A 71 1.58 -15.50 3.01
CA MET A 71 2.48 -14.96 4.02
C MET A 71 3.62 -14.17 3.38
N GLU A 72 4.13 -14.63 2.25
CA GLU A 72 5.16 -13.90 1.50
C GLU A 72 4.60 -12.56 1.00
N ALA A 73 3.40 -12.55 0.45
CA ALA A 73 2.76 -11.30 -0.02
C ALA A 73 2.53 -10.32 1.12
N LEU A 74 2.12 -10.80 2.28
CA LEU A 74 1.85 -9.96 3.44
C LEU A 74 3.10 -9.31 4.02
N ARG A 75 4.28 -9.86 3.75
CA ARG A 75 5.54 -9.25 4.20
C ARG A 75 5.73 -7.83 3.64
N TYR A 76 5.14 -7.55 2.49
CA TYR A 76 5.26 -6.26 1.81
C TYR A 76 4.06 -5.36 2.01
N ASP A 77 3.06 -5.78 2.77
CA ASP A 77 1.90 -4.97 3.07
C ASP A 77 2.20 -4.13 4.31
N ARG A 78 2.33 -2.83 4.12
CA ARG A 78 2.68 -1.90 5.18
C ARG A 78 1.62 -1.80 6.27
N SER A 79 0.38 -2.11 5.95
CA SER A 79 -0.68 -2.10 6.95
C SER A 79 -0.57 -3.26 7.93
N VAL A 80 0.17 -4.32 7.55
CA VAL A 80 0.38 -5.50 8.38
C VAL A 80 1.76 -5.50 9.02
N THR A 81 2.81 -5.18 8.25
CA THR A 81 4.20 -5.31 8.66
C THR A 81 4.90 -4.00 9.01
N GLY A 82 4.34 -2.89 8.56
CA GLY A 82 4.89 -1.59 8.89
C GLY A 82 4.52 -1.17 10.31
N PRO A 83 5.06 -0.05 10.80
CA PRO A 83 4.63 0.48 12.09
C PRO A 83 3.16 0.86 12.01
N GLY A 84 2.34 0.18 12.81
CA GLY A 84 0.91 0.44 12.86
C GLY A 84 0.59 1.77 13.53
N PRO A 85 -0.66 2.22 13.41
CA PRO A 85 -1.07 3.47 14.05
C PRO A 85 -0.84 3.48 15.57
N GLU A 86 -1.06 2.36 16.22
CA GLU A 86 -0.82 2.28 17.66
C GLU A 86 0.66 2.45 17.99
N LEU A 87 1.53 1.82 17.23
CA LEU A 87 2.98 1.97 17.43
C LEU A 87 3.42 3.40 17.15
N ALA A 88 2.90 3.99 16.09
CA ALA A 88 3.23 5.37 15.75
C ALA A 88 2.75 6.33 16.82
N VAL A 89 1.53 6.14 17.32
CA VAL A 89 0.96 6.96 18.39
C VAL A 89 1.78 6.80 19.67
N THR A 90 2.08 5.56 20.05
CA THR A 90 2.87 5.29 21.25
C THR A 90 4.26 5.92 21.16
N ALA A 91 4.91 5.78 20.01
CA ALA A 91 6.21 6.37 19.76
C ALA A 91 6.15 7.90 19.80
N GLY A 92 5.07 8.45 19.24
CA GLY A 92 4.87 9.90 19.24
C GLY A 92 4.55 10.48 20.59
N GLU A 93 3.91 9.69 21.45
CA GLU A 93 3.59 10.10 22.81
C GLU A 93 4.75 9.90 23.76
N ALA A 94 5.57 8.95 23.44
CA ALA A 94 6.74 8.66 24.25
C ALA A 94 7.79 9.74 24.08
#